data_ffba50655d89344b8dbe50aa3433541b
#
_entry.id   ffba50655d89344b8dbe50aa3433541b
#
_cell.length_a   1.000
_cell.length_b   1.000
_cell.length_c   1.000
_cell.angle_alpha   90.00
_cell.angle_beta   90.00
_cell.angle_gamma   90.00
#
_symmetry.space_group_name_H-M   'P 1'
#
loop_
_entity.id
_entity.type
_entity.pdbx_description
1 polymer ?
#
loop_
_entity_poly.entity_id
_entity_poly.type
_entity_poly.pdbx_seq_one_letter_code
_entity_poly.pdbx_strand_id
1 'polypeptide(L)'
;MGPGHKARDDELNLSVHKFTMVSRDASIAVYMMSNIQLGTIYIGVTSQFQSRIIQHREGAIPGFTKRYGLKRLVWYEMHEVMTLAIQREKSLKEWPRQWKVNLIERDNPHWDDLYPAIFEWTPVPRQF
;
A
#
# COMPACT_ATOMS: atom_id res chain seq x y z
N MET A 1 8.58 20.30 -4.24
CA MET A 1 7.76 20.09 -3.91
C MET A 1 6.54 20.10 -4.57
N GLY A 2 6.40 20.40 -5.68
CA GLY A 2 5.23 20.37 -6.40
C GLY A 2 4.29 19.25 -6.14
N PRO A 3 4.78 18.09 -6.10
CA PRO A 3 3.90 16.98 -5.91
C PRO A 3 3.15 17.06 -4.62
N GLY A 4 3.70 17.71 -3.71
CA GLY A 4 3.03 17.79 -2.46
C GLY A 4 1.72 18.51 -2.54
N HIS A 5 1.56 19.32 -3.55
CA HIS A 5 0.34 20.05 -3.64
C HIS A 5 -0.84 19.19 -3.91
N LYS A 6 -0.67 18.22 -4.76
CA LYS A 6 -1.76 17.39 -5.02
C LYS A 6 -2.09 16.57 -3.86
N ALA A 7 -1.10 16.08 -3.18
CA ALA A 7 -1.35 15.29 -2.01
C ALA A 7 -2.09 16.11 -1.00
N ARG A 8 -1.78 17.39 -0.96
CA ARG A 8 -2.41 18.19 0.01
C ARG A 8 -3.87 18.38 -0.26
N ASP A 9 -4.25 18.47 -1.49
CA ASP A 9 -5.64 18.58 -1.82
C ASP A 9 -6.39 17.36 -1.36
N ASP A 10 -5.80 16.21 -1.52
CA ASP A 10 -6.43 15.00 -1.07
C ASP A 10 -6.57 15.01 0.42
N GLU A 11 -5.58 15.50 1.11
CA GLU A 11 -5.66 15.56 2.55
C GLU A 11 -6.76 16.44 3.03
N LEU A 12 -6.97 17.55 2.37
CA LEU A 12 -8.02 18.41 2.78
C LEU A 12 -9.36 17.75 2.63
N ASN A 13 -9.52 17.04 1.56
CA ASN A 13 -10.76 16.34 1.37
C ASN A 13 -10.98 15.34 2.46
N LEU A 14 -9.95 14.61 2.81
CA LEU A 14 -10.09 13.65 3.84
C LEU A 14 -10.40 14.27 5.16
N SER A 15 -9.76 15.35 5.46
CA SER A 15 -10.00 15.90 6.76
C SER A 15 -11.39 16.44 6.86
N VAL A 16 -11.97 16.77 5.78
CA VAL A 16 -13.28 17.27 5.82
C VAL A 16 -14.25 16.23 6.19
N HIS A 17 -14.08 15.08 5.73
CA HIS A 17 -14.99 14.15 6.10
C HIS A 17 -14.51 13.17 6.89
N LYS A 18 -13.46 13.37 7.32
CA LYS A 18 -12.95 12.48 8.01
C LYS A 18 -13.79 11.75 8.79
N PHE A 19 -14.41 11.88 8.93
CA PHE A 19 -15.04 11.11 9.56
C PHE A 19 -15.85 10.47 8.88
N THR A 20 -16.12 10.60 8.18
CA THR A 20 -16.99 9.98 7.61
C THR A 20 -16.55 9.01 7.02
N MET A 21 -16.21 8.78 7.00
CA MET A 21 -15.98 8.03 6.53
C MET A 21 -15.36 7.62 6.06
N VAL A 22 -15.31 7.71 6.28
CA VAL A 22 -14.84 7.54 5.79
C VAL A 22 -14.58 6.72 5.25
N SER A 23 -14.47 6.82 4.92
CA SER A 23 -14.59 5.98 4.00
C SER A 23 -13.51 5.04 3.95
N ARG A 24 -13.73 3.80 3.88
CA ARG A 24 -12.74 2.90 3.80
C ARG A 24 -12.09 2.96 2.54
N ASP A 25 -12.68 3.50 1.52
CA ASP A 25 -12.07 3.56 0.24
C ASP A 25 -10.95 4.53 0.20
N ALA A 26 -10.90 5.43 1.12
CA ALA A 26 -9.86 6.43 1.10
C ALA A 26 -8.72 6.04 2.01
N SER A 27 -8.21 4.87 1.89
CA SER A 27 -7.12 4.47 2.75
C SER A 27 -5.79 4.70 2.07
N ILE A 28 -4.93 5.43 2.73
CA ILE A 28 -3.62 5.77 2.22
C ILE A 28 -2.63 4.74 2.71
N ALA A 29 -1.88 4.15 1.81
CA ALA A 29 -0.91 3.12 2.20
C ALA A 29 0.30 3.11 1.29
N VAL A 30 1.42 2.70 1.86
CA VAL A 30 2.60 2.31 1.11
C VAL A 30 2.59 0.78 1.17
N TYR A 31 2.92 0.14 0.08
CA TYR A 31 2.81 -1.31 0.03
C TYR A 31 3.90 -1.93 -0.83
N MET A 32 4.12 -3.21 -0.64
CA MET A 32 5.07 -3.96 -1.46
C MET A 32 4.40 -5.18 -2.03
N MET A 33 4.60 -5.40 -3.33
CA MET A 33 4.10 -6.57 -4.04
C MET A 33 5.27 -7.44 -4.45
N SER A 34 5.04 -8.73 -4.52
CA SER A 34 6.06 -9.66 -4.99
C SER A 34 5.40 -10.82 -5.72
N ASN A 35 6.22 -11.66 -6.33
CA ASN A 35 5.69 -12.85 -6.99
C ASN A 35 5.91 -14.09 -6.13
N ILE A 36 6.99 -14.17 -5.39
CA ILE A 36 7.25 -15.31 -4.52
C ILE A 36 8.15 -14.86 -3.39
N GLN A 37 8.37 -15.76 -2.45
CA GLN A 37 9.26 -15.48 -1.34
C GLN A 37 10.64 -15.12 -1.86
N LEU A 38 11.20 -14.03 -1.36
CA LEU A 38 12.50 -13.52 -1.78
C LEU A 38 12.55 -13.16 -3.27
N GLY A 39 11.40 -12.91 -3.86
CA GLY A 39 11.33 -12.56 -5.26
C GLY A 39 11.49 -11.08 -5.51
N THR A 40 11.05 -10.65 -6.67
CA THR A 40 11.09 -9.25 -7.06
C THR A 40 10.15 -8.44 -6.18
N ILE A 41 10.57 -7.26 -5.80
CA ILE A 41 9.77 -6.39 -4.94
C ILE A 41 9.37 -5.13 -5.70
N TYR A 42 8.10 -4.80 -5.66
CA TYR A 42 7.59 -3.55 -6.20
C TYR A 42 7.06 -2.74 -5.02
N ILE A 43 7.39 -1.46 -4.97
CA ILE A 43 6.92 -0.59 -3.91
C ILE A 43 6.00 0.45 -4.51
N GLY A 44 4.82 0.63 -3.92
CA GLY A 44 3.85 1.60 -4.41
C GLY A 44 3.24 2.38 -3.28
N VAL A 45 2.55 3.45 -3.65
CA VAL A 45 1.81 4.26 -2.70
C VAL A 45 0.48 4.60 -3.33
N THR A 46 -0.57 4.63 -2.53
CA THR A 46 -1.91 4.87 -3.06
C THR A 46 -2.78 5.50 -1.99
N SER A 47 -3.79 6.23 -2.42
CA SER A 47 -4.81 6.72 -1.51
C SER A 47 -6.05 5.82 -1.51
N GLN A 48 -6.02 4.73 -2.27
CA GLN A 48 -7.13 3.80 -2.33
C GLN A 48 -6.60 2.38 -2.27
N PHE A 49 -6.20 2.00 -1.10
CA PHE A 49 -5.43 0.78 -0.90
C PHE A 49 -6.12 -0.47 -1.45
N GLN A 50 -7.34 -0.74 -1.01
CA GLN A 50 -7.99 -1.98 -1.41
C GLN A 50 -8.22 -2.05 -2.91
N SER A 51 -8.68 -0.97 -3.50
CA SER A 51 -8.90 -0.95 -4.93
C SER A 51 -7.63 -1.18 -5.71
N ARG A 52 -6.54 -0.56 -5.24
CA ARG A 52 -5.28 -0.67 -5.94
C ARG A 52 -4.75 -2.10 -5.88
N ILE A 53 -4.89 -2.76 -4.75
CA ILE A 53 -4.41 -4.13 -4.63
C ILE A 53 -5.23 -5.08 -5.50
N ILE A 54 -6.53 -4.86 -5.58
CA ILE A 54 -7.37 -5.64 -6.47
C ILE A 54 -6.89 -5.45 -7.92
N GLN A 55 -6.60 -4.23 -8.32
CA GLN A 55 -6.15 -3.96 -9.67
C GLN A 55 -4.82 -4.66 -9.98
N HIS A 56 -3.92 -4.69 -9.02
CA HIS A 56 -2.66 -5.41 -9.22
C HIS A 56 -2.91 -6.90 -9.40
N ARG A 57 -3.78 -7.45 -8.59
CA ARG A 57 -4.04 -8.89 -8.66
C ARG A 57 -4.73 -9.26 -9.96
N GLU A 58 -5.53 -8.38 -10.49
CA GLU A 58 -6.22 -8.67 -11.74
C GLU A 58 -5.39 -8.32 -12.95
N GLY A 59 -4.21 -7.75 -12.75
CA GLY A 59 -3.38 -7.36 -13.86
C GLY A 59 -3.94 -6.19 -14.62
N ALA A 60 -4.78 -5.38 -13.97
CA ALA A 60 -5.42 -4.26 -14.64
C ALA A 60 -4.50 -3.06 -14.78
N ILE A 61 -3.44 -2.99 -14.00
CA ILE A 61 -2.51 -1.88 -14.08
C ILE A 61 -1.37 -2.30 -14.96
N PRO A 62 -1.17 -1.63 -16.09
CA PRO A 62 -0.08 -1.99 -16.98
C PRO A 62 1.25 -1.62 -16.32
N GLY A 63 2.31 -2.26 -16.73
CA GLY A 63 3.63 -1.92 -16.26
C GLY A 63 4.29 -3.03 -15.48
N PHE A 64 5.14 -2.62 -14.55
CA PHE A 64 6.05 -3.55 -13.89
C PHE A 64 5.36 -4.71 -13.20
N THR A 65 4.33 -4.44 -12.39
CA THR A 65 3.69 -5.52 -11.63
C THR A 65 2.99 -6.50 -12.53
N LYS A 66 2.35 -6.03 -13.59
CA LYS A 66 1.67 -6.91 -14.51
C LYS A 66 2.68 -7.74 -15.28
N ARG A 67 3.74 -7.08 -15.75
CA ARG A 67 4.74 -7.75 -16.58
C ARG A 67 5.42 -8.88 -15.83
N TYR A 68 5.70 -8.70 -14.56
CA TYR A 68 6.43 -9.70 -13.79
C TYR A 68 5.53 -10.52 -12.88
N GLY A 69 4.24 -10.37 -13.00
CA GLY A 69 3.31 -11.19 -12.24
C GLY A 69 3.38 -10.96 -10.74
N LEU A 70 3.57 -9.72 -10.31
CA LEU A 70 3.70 -9.43 -8.90
C LEU A 70 2.31 -9.24 -8.31
N LYS A 71 1.70 -10.34 -7.89
CA LYS A 71 0.33 -10.30 -7.42
C LYS A 71 0.17 -10.58 -5.93
N ARG A 72 1.27 -10.87 -5.25
CA ARG A 72 1.22 -11.18 -3.83
C ARG A 72 1.52 -9.92 -3.06
N LEU A 73 0.64 -9.54 -2.14
CA LEU A 73 0.85 -8.39 -1.27
C LEU A 73 1.64 -8.88 -0.08
N VAL A 74 2.89 -8.44 0.08
CA VAL A 74 3.75 -8.98 1.13
C VAL A 74 4.00 -8.02 2.28
N TRP A 75 3.67 -6.74 2.11
CA TRP A 75 3.86 -5.75 3.18
C TRP A 75 3.03 -4.52 2.88
N TYR A 76 2.50 -3.88 3.92
CA TYR A 76 1.87 -2.58 3.74
C TYR A 76 1.94 -1.79 5.03
N GLU A 77 1.79 -0.49 4.90
CA GLU A 77 1.85 0.41 6.04
C GLU A 77 0.83 1.50 5.79
N MET A 78 -0.10 1.67 6.71
CA MET A 78 -1.15 2.67 6.55
C MET A 78 -0.63 4.03 6.98
N HIS A 79 -1.11 5.06 6.32
CA HIS A 79 -0.73 6.43 6.62
C HIS A 79 -1.98 7.30 6.68
N GLU A 80 -1.88 8.41 7.37
CA GLU A 80 -3.00 9.34 7.45
C GLU A 80 -2.78 10.56 6.57
N VAL A 81 -1.56 10.78 6.12
CA VAL A 81 -1.21 11.96 5.34
C VAL A 81 -0.51 11.52 4.07
N MET A 82 -1.07 11.91 2.94
CA MET A 82 -0.54 11.45 1.66
C MET A 82 0.89 11.89 1.40
N THR A 83 1.26 13.09 1.78
CA THR A 83 2.61 13.55 1.56
C THR A 83 3.62 12.71 2.32
N LEU A 84 3.27 12.28 3.53
CA LEU A 84 4.17 11.44 4.30
C LEU A 84 4.27 10.05 3.69
N ALA A 85 3.17 9.56 3.15
CA ALA A 85 3.19 8.26 2.49
C ALA A 85 4.09 8.31 1.26
N ILE A 86 4.02 9.37 0.49
CA ILE A 86 4.86 9.52 -0.68
C ILE A 86 6.33 9.59 -0.28
N GLN A 87 6.64 10.31 0.78
CA GLN A 87 8.02 10.37 1.25
C GLN A 87 8.52 9.01 1.69
N ARG A 88 7.65 8.25 2.36
CA ARG A 88 8.02 6.92 2.81
C ARG A 88 8.28 6.00 1.61
N GLU A 89 7.41 6.07 0.62
CA GLU A 89 7.57 5.25 -0.57
C GLU A 89 8.90 5.57 -1.27
N LYS A 90 9.21 6.85 -1.41
CA LYS A 90 10.46 7.23 -2.05
C LYS A 90 11.66 6.77 -1.25
N SER A 91 11.58 6.88 0.07
CA SER A 91 12.66 6.46 0.93
C SER A 91 12.90 4.95 0.80
N LEU A 92 11.83 4.18 0.83
CA LEU A 92 11.95 2.73 0.72
C LEU A 92 12.55 2.30 -0.60
N LYS A 93 12.24 3.03 -1.65
CA LYS A 93 12.80 2.67 -2.96
C LYS A 93 14.31 2.83 -3.01
N GLU A 94 14.86 3.71 -2.15
CA GLU A 94 16.30 3.92 -2.11
C GLU A 94 17.01 2.94 -1.19
N TRP A 95 16.29 2.20 -0.41
CA TRP A 95 16.91 1.27 0.53
C TRP A 95 17.60 0.14 -0.18
N PRO A 96 18.68 -0.41 0.39
CA PRO A 96 19.26 -1.63 -0.15
C PRO A 96 18.23 -2.75 -0.07
N ARG A 97 18.35 -3.68 -0.98
CA ARG A 97 17.37 -4.78 -1.03
C ARG A 97 17.24 -5.51 0.30
N GLN A 98 18.36 -5.76 0.96
CA GLN A 98 18.29 -6.52 2.21
C GLN A 98 17.44 -5.82 3.26
N TRP A 99 17.44 -4.50 3.28
CA TRP A 99 16.62 -3.78 4.23
C TRP A 99 15.15 -3.94 3.91
N LYS A 100 14.80 -4.00 2.63
CA LYS A 100 13.42 -4.22 2.24
C LYS A 100 12.98 -5.63 2.64
N VAL A 101 13.85 -6.60 2.43
CA VAL A 101 13.57 -7.96 2.83
C VAL A 101 13.35 -8.02 4.34
N ASN A 102 14.23 -7.37 5.10
CA ASN A 102 14.09 -7.37 6.55
C ASN A 102 12.78 -6.74 7.00
N LEU A 103 12.37 -5.67 6.33
CA LEU A 103 11.13 -5.01 6.68
C LEU A 103 9.94 -5.92 6.43
N ILE A 104 9.93 -6.61 5.30
CA ILE A 104 8.87 -7.56 5.01
C ILE A 104 8.85 -8.67 6.05
N GLU A 105 10.00 -9.23 6.32
CA GLU A 105 10.06 -10.44 7.15
C GLU A 105 9.87 -10.17 8.63
N ARG A 106 9.98 -8.92 9.03
CA ARG A 106 9.70 -8.59 10.42
C ARG A 106 8.29 -9.01 10.81
N ASP A 107 7.32 -8.80 9.91
CA ASP A 107 5.94 -9.13 10.19
C ASP A 107 5.39 -10.25 9.33
N ASN A 108 6.10 -10.62 8.29
CA ASN A 108 5.63 -11.61 7.33
C ASN A 108 6.80 -12.48 6.87
N PRO A 109 7.32 -13.31 7.74
CA PRO A 109 8.58 -14.04 7.46
C PRO A 109 8.53 -14.95 6.26
N HIS A 110 7.37 -15.42 5.88
CA HIS A 110 7.27 -16.34 4.74
C HIS A 110 6.76 -15.68 3.48
N TRP A 111 6.59 -14.37 3.50
CA TRP A 111 6.09 -13.61 2.34
C TRP A 111 4.74 -14.11 1.89
N ASP A 112 3.87 -14.40 2.85
CA ASP A 112 2.52 -14.82 2.53
C ASP A 112 1.77 -13.68 1.87
N ASP A 113 0.77 -14.03 1.09
CA ASP A 113 -0.05 -13.02 0.45
C ASP A 113 -1.01 -12.46 1.49
N LEU A 114 -0.85 -11.20 1.83
CA LEU A 114 -1.68 -10.56 2.85
C LEU A 114 -3.01 -10.07 2.29
N TYR A 115 -3.25 -10.29 1.01
CA TYR A 115 -4.47 -9.80 0.37
C TYR A 115 -5.75 -10.24 1.09
N PRO A 116 -5.92 -11.49 1.45
CA PRO A 116 -7.15 -11.87 2.14
C PRO A 116 -7.33 -11.11 3.45
N ALA A 117 -6.26 -10.85 4.15
CA ALA A 117 -6.36 -10.20 5.43
C ALA A 117 -6.86 -8.78 5.34
N ILE A 118 -6.56 -8.06 4.26
CA ILE A 118 -6.99 -6.69 4.19
C ILE A 118 -8.49 -6.59 3.97
N PHE A 119 -9.11 -7.66 3.52
CA PHE A 119 -10.55 -7.62 3.38
C PHE A 119 -11.23 -8.10 4.63
N GLU A 120 -10.57 -8.92 5.41
CA GLU A 120 -11.13 -9.31 6.66
C GLU A 120 -10.99 -8.20 7.66
N TRP A 121 -10.05 -7.30 7.45
CA TRP A 121 -9.84 -6.23 8.36
C TRP A 121 -10.84 -5.17 8.05
N THR A 122 -11.93 -5.16 8.65
CA THR A 122 -12.85 -4.09 8.43
C THR A 122 -12.96 -3.39 9.72
N PRO A 123 -12.99 -2.17 9.65
CA PRO A 123 -13.02 -1.40 10.82
C PRO A 123 -14.22 -1.64 11.58
N VAL A 124 -15.10 -2.11 11.04
CA VAL A 124 -16.21 -2.25 11.66
C VAL A 124 -16.33 -3.26 12.40
N PRO A 125 -16.61 -3.63 12.57
CA PRO A 125 -16.84 -4.52 13.23
C PRO A 125 -16.30 -4.69 14.38
N ARG A 126 -16.02 -4.64 14.58
CA ARG A 126 -15.53 -4.86 15.37
C ARG A 126 -15.78 -4.46 16.31
N GLN A 127 -16.18 -4.31 16.50
CA GLN A 127 -16.33 -4.08 17.18
C GLN A 127 -16.39 -4.32 17.87
N PHE A 128 -16.47 -4.51 18.19
CA PHE A 128 -16.51 -4.78 18.85
C PHE A 128 -16.46 -4.74 19.34
#